data_adbff8638af857f475e0d06104edd121
#
_entry.id   adbff8638af857f475e0d06104edd121
#
_cell.length_a   1.000
_cell.length_b   1.000
_cell.length_c   1.000
_cell.angle_alpha   90.00
_cell.angle_beta   90.00
_cell.angle_gamma   90.00
#
_symmetry.space_group_name_H-M   'P 1'
#
loop_
_entity.id
_entity.type
_entity.pdbx_description
1 polymer ?
#
loop_
_entity_poly.entity_id
_entity_poly.type
_entity_poly.pdbx_seq_one_letter_code
_entity_poly.pdbx_strand_id
1 'polypeptide(L)'
;YLLTDFYPVPSLLVNLGVRYEISRQWVDYATDGGDWYAERRNLDKNDLFPTLNLKYTVNDANSIRFSASRTVTRPSFIEMAPFLYQESYGSAQIRGNNELQNGYNYNFDLRYEHFGKNGDMISLTAYFKYLDSPIERIQALQGGATLHSFQNADNGMAGGMEVEFRKQLMKDLRLGANISYMYTNVKLPEGGAYTNKERPLQGASPILANADLTYSPRFGEERQLNLALLYNLQGSRIHAVGVSKLGDIKQQTLHTLNFSAGYDINSHFSLKLQVNDLLNRAVIVKQEVH
;
A
#
# COMPACT_ATOMS: atom_id res chain seq x y z
N TYR A 1 15.08 4.39 20.20
CA TYR A 1 13.65 4.22 20.51
C TYR A 1 13.47 3.71 21.92
N LEU A 2 12.33 4.02 22.52
CA LEU A 2 11.86 3.49 23.80
C LEU A 2 10.52 2.81 23.56
N LEU A 3 10.35 1.59 24.11
CA LEU A 3 9.12 0.82 24.02
C LEU A 3 8.85 0.22 25.40
N THR A 4 7.59 0.24 25.82
CA THR A 4 7.15 -0.37 27.07
C THR A 4 5.81 -1.07 26.90
N ASP A 5 5.71 -2.24 27.53
CA ASP A 5 4.49 -3.04 27.63
C ASP A 5 4.06 -3.14 29.08
N PHE A 6 2.78 -2.91 29.36
CA PHE A 6 2.25 -3.08 30.71
C PHE A 6 0.77 -3.48 30.67
N TYR A 7 0.30 -4.05 31.74
CA TYR A 7 -1.07 -4.53 31.92
C TYR A 7 -1.75 -3.76 33.06
N PRO A 8 -2.48 -2.68 32.76
CA PRO A 8 -3.27 -1.97 33.80
C PRO A 8 -4.29 -2.88 34.49
N VAL A 9 -4.84 -3.80 33.70
CA VAL A 9 -5.69 -4.94 34.14
C VAL A 9 -5.32 -6.17 33.33
N PRO A 10 -5.56 -7.40 33.81
CA PRO A 10 -5.14 -8.62 33.11
C PRO A 10 -5.64 -8.77 31.68
N SER A 11 -6.79 -8.18 31.37
CA SER A 11 -7.42 -8.23 30.04
C SER A 11 -6.93 -7.12 29.08
N LEU A 12 -6.16 -6.12 29.54
CA LEU A 12 -5.75 -5.00 28.72
C LEU A 12 -4.21 -4.92 28.66
N LEU A 13 -3.65 -5.21 27.50
CA LEU A 13 -2.26 -4.91 27.18
C LEU A 13 -2.18 -3.51 26.58
N VAL A 14 -1.30 -2.68 27.13
CA VAL A 14 -0.93 -1.37 26.61
C VAL A 14 0.53 -1.41 26.19
N ASN A 15 0.78 -1.11 24.91
CA ASN A 15 2.10 -0.95 24.35
C ASN A 15 2.29 0.53 23.96
N LEU A 16 3.25 1.20 24.57
CA LEU A 16 3.64 2.57 24.28
C LEU A 16 5.04 2.60 23.71
N GLY A 17 5.20 3.30 22.62
CA GLY A 17 6.49 3.46 21.98
C GLY A 17 6.76 4.89 21.54
N VAL A 18 8.01 5.25 21.51
CA VAL A 18 8.49 6.48 20.91
C VAL A 18 9.82 6.24 20.21
N ARG A 19 9.91 6.71 18.97
CA ARG A 19 11.14 6.66 18.18
C ARG A 19 11.54 8.08 17.80
N TYR A 20 12.78 8.45 18.10
CA TYR A 20 13.39 9.67 17.63
C TYR A 20 14.32 9.34 16.46
N GLU A 21 14.18 10.05 15.35
CA GLU A 21 15.01 9.89 14.17
C GLU A 21 15.69 11.20 13.79
N ILE A 22 16.97 11.10 13.49
CA ILE A 22 17.74 12.13 12.80
C ILE A 22 17.93 11.65 11.35
N SER A 23 17.29 12.31 10.42
CA SER A 23 17.35 11.99 8.99
C SER A 23 18.12 13.07 8.26
N ARG A 24 19.11 12.65 7.48
CA ARG A 24 19.87 13.52 6.58
C ARG A 24 19.87 12.90 5.21
N GLN A 25 19.20 13.59 4.27
CA GLN A 25 19.03 13.13 2.91
C GLN A 25 19.45 14.28 1.97
N TRP A 26 20.27 13.96 0.98
CA TRP A 26 20.72 14.96 0.01
C TRP A 26 20.82 14.37 -1.38
N VAL A 27 20.70 15.24 -2.38
CA VAL A 27 20.96 14.94 -3.77
C VAL A 27 21.90 16.01 -4.30
N ASP A 28 23.04 15.57 -4.86
CA ASP A 28 23.94 16.43 -5.62
C ASP A 28 23.57 16.30 -7.10
N TYR A 29 23.42 17.44 -7.79
CA TYR A 29 23.08 17.47 -9.20
C TYR A 29 23.77 18.64 -9.89
N ALA A 30 23.95 18.52 -11.22
CA ALA A 30 24.43 19.60 -12.06
C ALA A 30 23.33 19.96 -13.07
N THR A 31 23.14 21.24 -13.32
CA THR A 31 22.22 21.74 -14.34
C THR A 31 22.97 22.02 -15.66
N ASP A 32 22.32 21.69 -16.78
CA ASP A 32 22.85 21.90 -18.14
C ASP A 32 22.88 23.41 -18.47
N GLY A 33 23.96 24.08 -18.13
CA GLY A 33 24.11 25.53 -18.34
C GLY A 33 25.53 25.99 -18.63
N GLY A 34 26.43 25.08 -18.97
CA GLY A 34 27.80 25.40 -19.35
C GLY A 34 28.80 25.59 -18.20
N ASP A 35 28.33 25.89 -17.01
CA ASP A 35 29.12 25.89 -15.81
C ASP A 35 28.65 24.71 -14.91
N TRP A 36 29.58 23.81 -14.64
CA TRP A 36 29.33 22.65 -13.75
C TRP A 36 29.22 23.11 -12.28
N TYR A 37 28.18 23.84 -11.95
CA TYR A 37 27.86 24.11 -10.55
C TYR A 37 27.12 22.89 -10.00
N ALA A 38 27.81 22.14 -9.18
CA ALA A 38 27.16 21.11 -8.38
C ALA A 38 26.24 21.81 -7.37
N GLU A 39 24.96 21.67 -7.56
CA GLU A 39 23.97 22.08 -6.56
C GLU A 39 23.71 20.93 -5.61
N ARG A 40 23.44 21.25 -4.36
CA ARG A 40 23.04 20.28 -3.35
C ARG A 40 21.71 20.66 -2.76
N ARG A 41 20.76 19.74 -2.82
CA ARG A 41 19.52 19.83 -2.05
C ARG A 41 19.65 18.97 -0.80
N ASN A 42 19.55 19.57 0.37
CA ASN A 42 19.51 18.89 1.66
C ASN A 42 18.08 18.84 2.19
N LEU A 43 17.69 17.69 2.72
CA LEU A 43 16.45 17.48 3.45
C LEU A 43 16.78 16.86 4.83
N ASP A 44 17.13 17.75 5.74
CA ASP A 44 17.53 17.38 7.11
C ASP A 44 16.33 17.55 8.04
N LYS A 45 15.97 16.51 8.78
CA LYS A 45 14.85 16.49 9.71
C LYS A 45 15.23 15.76 11.00
N ASN A 46 14.62 16.22 12.07
CA ASN A 46 14.64 15.55 13.36
C ASN A 46 13.18 15.29 13.73
N ASP A 47 12.80 14.03 13.83
CA ASP A 47 11.41 13.62 13.94
C ASP A 47 11.16 12.73 15.15
N LEU A 48 10.00 12.91 15.76
CA LEU A 48 9.49 12.07 16.84
C LEU A 48 8.29 11.27 16.35
N PHE A 49 8.32 9.95 16.51
CA PHE A 49 7.30 9.02 16.08
C PHE A 49 6.71 8.27 17.29
N PRO A 50 5.66 8.82 17.91
CA PRO A 50 4.92 8.12 18.95
C PRO A 50 4.07 6.99 18.35
N THR A 51 3.88 5.93 19.15
CA THR A 51 2.97 4.83 18.86
C THR A 51 2.26 4.39 20.13
N LEU A 52 0.98 4.08 20.00
CA LEU A 52 0.14 3.49 21.03
C LEU A 52 -0.54 2.27 20.43
N ASN A 53 -0.43 1.11 21.09
CA ASN A 53 -1.19 -0.07 20.77
C ASN A 53 -1.91 -0.57 22.02
N LEU A 54 -3.19 -0.83 21.89
CA LEU A 54 -4.03 -1.39 22.93
C LEU A 54 -4.56 -2.73 22.42
N LYS A 55 -4.52 -3.76 23.29
CA LYS A 55 -5.20 -5.03 23.03
C LYS A 55 -6.05 -5.35 24.26
N TYR A 56 -7.36 -5.35 24.05
CA TYR A 56 -8.32 -5.78 25.06
C TYR A 56 -8.81 -7.19 24.72
N THR A 57 -8.54 -8.12 25.61
CA THR A 57 -9.00 -9.51 25.54
C THR A 57 -10.37 -9.59 26.22
N VAL A 58 -11.42 -9.66 25.40
CA VAL A 58 -12.80 -9.74 25.89
C VAL A 58 -13.05 -11.10 26.55
N ASN A 59 -12.58 -12.16 25.89
CA ASN A 59 -12.54 -13.54 26.37
C ASN A 59 -11.55 -14.34 25.51
N ASP A 60 -11.44 -15.67 25.72
CA ASP A 60 -10.49 -16.54 25.03
C ASP A 60 -10.65 -16.53 23.49
N ALA A 61 -11.86 -16.23 23.00
CA ALA A 61 -12.15 -16.23 21.57
C ALA A 61 -12.18 -14.84 20.95
N ASN A 62 -12.26 -13.77 21.73
CA ASN A 62 -12.52 -12.43 21.21
C ASN A 62 -11.52 -11.41 21.73
N SER A 63 -10.98 -10.60 20.82
CA SER A 63 -10.13 -9.48 21.16
C SER A 63 -10.47 -8.22 20.35
N ILE A 64 -10.21 -7.07 20.95
CA ILE A 64 -10.32 -5.76 20.32
C ILE A 64 -8.93 -5.13 20.38
N ARG A 65 -8.48 -4.58 19.25
CA ARG A 65 -7.23 -3.86 19.16
C ARG A 65 -7.47 -2.45 18.69
N PHE A 66 -6.75 -1.53 19.26
CA PHE A 66 -6.67 -0.14 18.78
C PHE A 66 -5.20 0.21 18.60
N SER A 67 -4.87 0.87 17.49
CA SER A 67 -3.54 1.45 17.30
C SER A 67 -3.62 2.90 16.86
N ALA A 68 -2.66 3.70 17.30
CA ALA A 68 -2.46 5.06 16.85
C ALA A 68 -0.96 5.31 16.69
N SER A 69 -0.54 5.88 15.55
CA SER A 69 0.87 6.15 15.29
C SER A 69 1.08 7.34 14.35
N ARG A 70 2.21 8.01 14.51
CA ARG A 70 2.73 8.95 13.51
C ARG A 70 3.87 8.28 12.76
N THR A 71 3.85 8.40 11.41
CA THR A 71 4.89 7.89 10.51
C THR A 71 5.29 8.96 9.49
N VAL A 72 6.38 8.75 8.77
CA VAL A 72 6.91 9.66 7.76
C VAL A 72 6.99 8.97 6.41
N THR A 73 6.63 9.68 5.35
CA THR A 73 6.93 9.35 3.96
C THR A 73 8.03 10.30 3.49
N ARG A 74 9.19 9.75 3.15
CA ARG A 74 10.31 10.52 2.62
C ARG A 74 10.33 10.42 1.10
N PRO A 75 10.61 11.52 0.40
CA PRO A 75 10.84 11.43 -1.04
C PRO A 75 12.03 10.52 -1.32
N SER A 76 11.93 9.72 -2.36
CA SER A 76 13.06 8.94 -2.87
C SER A 76 14.07 9.87 -3.55
N PHE A 77 15.31 9.40 -3.71
CA PHE A 77 16.35 10.20 -4.37
C PHE A 77 15.98 10.57 -5.82
N ILE A 78 15.32 9.65 -6.53
CA ILE A 78 14.88 9.90 -7.90
C ILE A 78 13.73 10.91 -7.99
N GLU A 79 12.85 10.96 -6.99
CA GLU A 79 11.81 11.98 -6.90
C GLU A 79 12.36 13.36 -6.59
N MET A 80 13.48 13.44 -5.85
CA MET A 80 14.15 14.70 -5.53
C MET A 80 15.09 15.19 -6.65
N ALA A 81 15.60 14.29 -7.51
CA ALA A 81 16.62 14.63 -8.49
C ALA A 81 16.02 15.37 -9.70
N PRO A 82 16.39 16.65 -9.97
CA PRO A 82 15.72 17.48 -10.97
C PRO A 82 16.20 17.18 -12.40
N PHE A 83 16.42 15.92 -12.76
CA PHE A 83 16.77 15.49 -14.11
C PHE A 83 15.63 14.72 -14.77
N LEU A 84 15.65 14.64 -16.10
CA LEU A 84 14.69 13.92 -16.91
C LEU A 84 15.06 12.43 -17.01
N TYR A 85 14.08 11.57 -16.77
CA TYR A 85 14.22 10.12 -16.95
C TYR A 85 12.91 9.50 -17.45
N GLN A 86 12.95 8.23 -17.81
CA GLN A 86 11.79 7.41 -18.17
C GLN A 86 11.87 6.10 -17.41
N GLU A 87 10.73 5.64 -16.90
CA GLU A 87 10.63 4.34 -16.20
C GLU A 87 10.74 3.16 -17.15
N SER A 88 10.28 3.34 -18.39
CA SER A 88 10.37 2.34 -19.45
C SER A 88 10.37 3.02 -20.82
N TYR A 89 10.82 2.32 -21.84
CA TYR A 89 10.79 2.81 -23.21
C TYR A 89 9.35 3.14 -23.64
N GLY A 90 9.14 4.34 -24.17
CA GLY A 90 7.82 4.83 -24.59
C GLY A 90 6.92 5.35 -23.48
N SER A 91 7.33 5.29 -22.21
CA SER A 91 6.62 5.95 -21.11
C SER A 91 6.81 7.47 -21.14
N ALA A 92 5.94 8.21 -20.46
CA ALA A 92 6.10 9.65 -20.30
C ALA A 92 7.43 9.99 -19.61
N GLN A 93 8.03 11.12 -19.98
CA GLN A 93 9.19 11.66 -19.29
C GLN A 93 8.81 12.09 -17.88
N ILE A 94 9.72 11.92 -16.96
CA ILE A 94 9.57 12.29 -15.56
C ILE A 94 10.73 13.19 -15.18
N ARG A 95 10.42 14.25 -14.43
CA ARG A 95 11.43 15.10 -13.78
C ARG A 95 11.19 15.09 -12.28
N GLY A 96 12.21 14.77 -11.51
CA GLY A 96 12.18 14.92 -10.06
C GLY A 96 12.03 16.39 -9.64
N ASN A 97 11.65 16.61 -8.40
CA ASN A 97 11.45 17.92 -7.82
C ASN A 97 12.30 18.06 -6.55
N ASN A 98 13.30 18.94 -6.61
CA ASN A 98 14.22 19.19 -5.50
C ASN A 98 13.59 20.00 -4.34
N GLU A 99 12.36 20.50 -4.49
CA GLU A 99 11.64 21.23 -3.42
C GLU A 99 10.81 20.32 -2.54
N LEU A 100 10.75 19.01 -2.82
CA LEU A 100 9.99 18.05 -2.03
C LEU A 100 10.37 18.08 -0.55
N GLN A 101 9.36 17.93 0.28
CA GLN A 101 9.45 17.81 1.74
C GLN A 101 8.97 16.43 2.18
N ASN A 102 9.29 16.06 3.43
CA ASN A 102 8.71 14.89 4.05
C ASN A 102 7.20 15.05 4.20
N GLY A 103 6.45 14.01 3.87
CA GLY A 103 5.05 13.87 4.25
C GLY A 103 4.94 13.12 5.59
N TYR A 104 3.92 13.46 6.38
CA TYR A 104 3.65 12.78 7.66
C TYR A 104 2.29 12.12 7.63
N ASN A 105 2.21 10.95 8.26
CA ASN A 105 0.97 10.18 8.31
C ASN A 105 0.57 9.96 9.76
N TYR A 106 -0.67 10.26 10.10
CA TYR A 106 -1.30 9.96 11.38
C TYR A 106 -2.27 8.81 11.15
N ASN A 107 -1.95 7.66 11.73
CA ASN A 107 -2.66 6.41 11.48
C ASN A 107 -3.47 6.03 12.72
N PHE A 108 -4.69 5.59 12.50
CA PHE A 108 -5.62 5.08 13.52
C PHE A 108 -6.27 3.82 12.99
N ASP A 109 -6.23 2.74 13.78
CA ASP A 109 -6.79 1.45 13.42
C ASP A 109 -7.60 0.90 14.61
N LEU A 110 -8.77 0.36 14.32
CA LEU A 110 -9.60 -0.37 15.27
C LEU A 110 -9.93 -1.73 14.66
N ARG A 111 -9.56 -2.79 15.35
CA ARG A 111 -9.76 -4.18 14.88
C ARG A 111 -10.45 -5.02 15.93
N TYR A 112 -11.52 -5.69 15.54
CA TYR A 112 -12.13 -6.78 16.28
C TYR A 112 -11.72 -8.12 15.67
N GLU A 113 -11.41 -9.10 16.51
CA GLU A 113 -11.01 -10.45 16.12
C GLU A 113 -11.83 -11.47 16.90
N HIS A 114 -12.37 -12.44 16.19
CA HIS A 114 -12.99 -13.64 16.76
C HIS A 114 -12.25 -14.87 16.24
N PHE A 115 -11.79 -15.69 17.16
CA PHE A 115 -11.13 -16.97 16.89
C PHE A 115 -12.08 -18.11 17.28
N GLY A 116 -12.51 -18.89 16.30
CA GLY A 116 -13.33 -20.07 16.47
C GLY A 116 -12.51 -21.33 16.73
N LYS A 117 -13.19 -22.46 16.75
CA LYS A 117 -12.55 -23.77 16.81
C LYS A 117 -11.82 -24.07 15.49
N ASN A 118 -10.83 -24.99 15.53
CA ASN A 118 -10.10 -25.49 14.36
C ASN A 118 -9.34 -24.42 13.56
N GLY A 119 -9.00 -23.28 14.17
CA GLY A 119 -8.30 -22.20 13.49
C GLY A 119 -9.21 -21.31 12.63
N ASP A 120 -10.53 -21.41 12.79
CA ASP A 120 -11.48 -20.47 12.20
C ASP A 120 -11.22 -19.06 12.75
N MET A 121 -11.37 -18.05 11.92
CA MET A 121 -11.20 -16.66 12.31
C MET A 121 -12.10 -15.75 11.47
N ILE A 122 -12.65 -14.75 12.11
CA ILE A 122 -13.21 -13.58 11.45
C ILE A 122 -12.64 -12.33 12.10
N SER A 123 -12.25 -11.36 11.31
CA SER A 123 -11.85 -10.04 11.82
C SER A 123 -12.49 -8.93 11.02
N LEU A 124 -12.76 -7.83 11.71
CA LEU A 124 -13.22 -6.58 11.15
C LEU A 124 -12.25 -5.48 11.57
N THR A 125 -11.68 -4.79 10.59
CA THR A 125 -10.79 -3.64 10.82
C THR A 125 -11.42 -2.39 10.21
N ALA A 126 -11.46 -1.30 10.97
CA ALA A 126 -11.71 0.04 10.47
C ALA A 126 -10.43 0.86 10.65
N TYR A 127 -10.04 1.63 9.64
CA TYR A 127 -8.85 2.46 9.70
C TYR A 127 -9.08 3.86 9.16
N PHE A 128 -8.31 4.79 9.68
CA PHE A 128 -8.28 6.17 9.20
C PHE A 128 -6.83 6.68 9.19
N LYS A 129 -6.45 7.38 8.12
CA LYS A 129 -5.15 8.02 7.97
C LYS A 129 -5.35 9.46 7.55
N TYR A 130 -4.76 10.38 8.31
CA TYR A 130 -4.58 11.75 7.87
C TYR A 130 -3.16 11.89 7.31
N LEU A 131 -3.07 12.45 6.11
CA LEU A 131 -1.84 12.63 5.36
C LEU A 131 -1.52 14.12 5.32
N ASP A 132 -0.44 14.51 5.96
CA ASP A 132 0.09 15.86 5.96
C ASP A 132 1.20 15.94 4.91
N SER A 133 1.02 16.82 3.95
CA SER A 133 1.97 17.05 2.86
C SER A 133 2.34 15.76 2.06
N PRO A 134 1.39 14.89 1.68
CA PRO A 134 1.70 13.68 0.93
C PRO A 134 2.35 14.02 -0.41
N ILE A 135 3.29 13.18 -0.85
CA ILE A 135 3.95 13.34 -2.15
C ILE A 135 3.06 12.73 -3.23
N GLU A 136 2.68 13.55 -4.21
CA GLU A 136 1.84 13.16 -5.32
C GLU A 136 2.58 13.32 -6.65
N ARG A 137 2.40 12.34 -7.55
CA ARG A 137 2.84 12.45 -8.94
C ARG A 137 1.85 13.32 -9.71
N ILE A 138 2.35 14.37 -10.32
CA ILE A 138 1.58 15.32 -11.09
C ILE A 138 2.02 15.31 -12.56
N GLN A 139 1.16 15.81 -13.44
CA GLN A 139 1.52 16.10 -14.82
C GLN A 139 1.71 17.59 -14.99
N ALA A 140 2.71 17.95 -15.81
CA ALA A 140 2.96 19.29 -16.28
C ALA A 140 3.07 19.26 -17.81
N LEU A 141 2.70 20.35 -18.46
CA LEU A 141 2.90 20.53 -19.90
C LEU A 141 4.19 21.31 -20.14
N GLN A 142 5.09 20.74 -20.87
CA GLN A 142 6.33 21.42 -21.28
C GLN A 142 6.51 21.26 -22.79
N GLY A 143 6.44 22.39 -23.54
CA GLY A 143 6.66 22.38 -24.98
C GLY A 143 5.68 21.51 -25.79
N GLY A 144 4.44 21.34 -25.30
CA GLY A 144 3.42 20.48 -25.93
C GLY A 144 3.54 18.98 -25.62
N ALA A 145 4.57 18.56 -24.88
CA ALA A 145 4.72 17.19 -24.40
C ALA A 145 4.25 17.06 -22.95
N THR A 146 3.76 15.87 -22.58
CA THR A 146 3.41 15.55 -21.21
C THR A 146 4.68 15.23 -20.42
N LEU A 147 4.93 16.00 -19.38
CA LEU A 147 5.98 15.77 -18.40
C LEU A 147 5.35 15.39 -17.06
N HIS A 148 5.81 14.30 -16.46
CA HIS A 148 5.46 13.98 -15.07
C HIS A 148 6.46 14.62 -14.10
N SER A 149 6.00 14.99 -12.93
CA SER A 149 6.82 15.47 -11.81
C SER A 149 6.20 15.06 -10.49
N PHE A 150 6.78 15.49 -9.39
CA PHE A 150 6.31 15.21 -8.03
C PHE A 150 6.09 16.52 -7.29
N GLN A 151 5.12 16.51 -6.40
CA GLN A 151 4.78 17.67 -5.59
C GLN A 151 4.18 17.21 -4.26
N ASN A 152 4.46 17.94 -3.18
CA ASN A 152 3.70 17.75 -1.96
C ASN A 152 2.29 18.32 -2.16
N ALA A 153 1.28 17.54 -1.86
CA ALA A 153 -0.09 18.02 -1.73
C ALA A 153 -0.28 18.75 -0.39
N ASP A 154 -1.32 19.57 -0.26
CA ASP A 154 -1.60 20.28 0.99
C ASP A 154 -1.90 19.29 2.11
N ASN A 155 -2.83 18.39 1.85
CA ASN A 155 -3.21 17.32 2.75
C ASN A 155 -3.95 16.22 2.01
N GLY A 156 -4.17 15.11 2.69
CA GLY A 156 -4.98 14.02 2.20
C GLY A 156 -5.56 13.19 3.33
N MET A 157 -6.47 12.32 3.00
CA MET A 157 -6.99 11.33 3.91
C MET A 157 -7.24 10.00 3.21
N ALA A 158 -7.12 8.92 3.98
CA ALA A 158 -7.53 7.59 3.59
C ALA A 158 -8.28 6.95 4.74
N GLY A 159 -9.43 6.38 4.49
CA GLY A 159 -10.20 5.66 5.50
C GLY A 159 -10.91 4.47 4.87
N GLY A 160 -11.10 3.42 5.64
CA GLY A 160 -11.68 2.22 5.08
C GLY A 160 -12.02 1.17 6.10
N MET A 161 -12.53 0.06 5.57
CA MET A 161 -12.88 -1.12 6.35
C MET A 161 -12.35 -2.36 5.65
N GLU A 162 -11.92 -3.33 6.44
CA GLU A 162 -11.47 -4.63 5.98
C GLU A 162 -12.13 -5.74 6.78
N VAL A 163 -12.62 -6.74 6.08
CA VAL A 163 -13.13 -8.00 6.66
C VAL A 163 -12.20 -9.11 6.22
N GLU A 164 -11.72 -9.89 7.18
CA GLU A 164 -10.95 -11.11 6.95
C GLU A 164 -11.69 -12.30 7.53
N PHE A 165 -11.69 -13.38 6.78
CA PHE A 165 -12.37 -14.61 7.13
C PHE A 165 -11.48 -15.81 6.84
N ARG A 166 -11.36 -16.74 7.77
CA ARG A 166 -10.72 -18.05 7.58
C ARG A 166 -11.62 -19.14 8.14
N LYS A 167 -11.83 -20.18 7.37
CA LYS A 167 -12.69 -21.30 7.73
C LYS A 167 -12.08 -22.62 7.33
N GLN A 168 -11.99 -23.53 8.28
CA GLN A 168 -11.75 -24.94 7.99
C GLN A 168 -13.07 -25.55 7.50
N LEU A 169 -13.17 -25.84 6.18
CA LEU A 169 -14.38 -26.37 5.57
C LEU A 169 -14.55 -27.87 5.85
N MET A 170 -13.44 -28.60 5.77
CA MET A 170 -13.35 -30.02 6.13
C MET A 170 -11.90 -30.36 6.47
N LYS A 171 -11.62 -31.59 6.85
CA LYS A 171 -10.25 -32.05 7.08
C LYS A 171 -9.39 -31.69 5.85
N ASP A 172 -8.26 -31.06 6.09
CA ASP A 172 -7.27 -30.67 5.09
C ASP A 172 -7.73 -29.61 4.04
N LEU A 173 -8.98 -29.11 4.11
CA LEU A 173 -9.50 -28.09 3.20
C LEU A 173 -9.83 -26.79 3.94
N ARG A 174 -9.16 -25.70 3.60
CA ARG A 174 -9.33 -24.38 4.21
C ARG A 174 -9.68 -23.34 3.16
N LEU A 175 -10.61 -22.46 3.50
CA LEU A 175 -10.96 -21.25 2.78
C LEU A 175 -10.46 -20.04 3.56
N GLY A 176 -9.72 -19.16 2.89
CA GLY A 176 -9.38 -17.82 3.34
C GLY A 176 -10.03 -16.79 2.41
N ALA A 177 -10.48 -15.69 2.94
CA ALA A 177 -10.95 -14.55 2.14
C ALA A 177 -10.73 -13.25 2.89
N ASN A 178 -10.42 -12.19 2.17
CA ASN A 178 -10.49 -10.83 2.68
C ASN A 178 -11.07 -9.89 1.62
N ILE A 179 -11.76 -8.88 2.09
CA ILE A 179 -12.26 -7.77 1.28
C ILE A 179 -11.98 -6.48 2.01
N SER A 180 -11.45 -5.51 1.28
CA SER A 180 -11.15 -4.16 1.78
C SER A 180 -11.86 -3.14 0.90
N TYR A 181 -12.50 -2.18 1.56
CA TYR A 181 -13.00 -0.96 0.94
C TYR A 181 -12.23 0.23 1.48
N MET A 182 -11.76 1.10 0.58
CA MET A 182 -10.98 2.28 0.91
C MET A 182 -11.52 3.51 0.20
N TYR A 183 -11.80 4.54 0.96
CA TYR A 183 -12.03 5.89 0.47
C TYR A 183 -10.76 6.70 0.67
N THR A 184 -10.35 7.45 -0.36
CA THR A 184 -9.19 8.35 -0.30
C THR A 184 -9.54 9.69 -0.92
N ASN A 185 -8.98 10.75 -0.37
CA ASN A 185 -9.04 12.09 -0.96
C ASN A 185 -7.72 12.81 -0.72
N VAL A 186 -7.23 13.52 -1.72
CA VAL A 186 -6.06 14.37 -1.64
C VAL A 186 -6.38 15.74 -2.24
N LYS A 187 -5.91 16.79 -1.56
CA LYS A 187 -6.05 18.17 -2.01
C LYS A 187 -4.69 18.69 -2.49
N LEU A 188 -4.64 19.01 -3.78
CA LEU A 188 -3.44 19.55 -4.42
C LEU A 188 -3.41 21.08 -4.26
N PRO A 189 -2.21 21.68 -4.18
CA PRO A 189 -2.03 23.13 -4.10
C PRO A 189 -2.63 23.85 -5.31
N GLU A 190 -2.92 25.13 -5.17
CA GLU A 190 -3.38 25.95 -6.29
C GLU A 190 -2.27 26.22 -7.32
N GLY A 191 -2.69 26.43 -8.58
CA GLY A 191 -1.78 26.83 -9.66
C GLY A 191 -1.18 25.69 -10.51
N GLY A 192 -1.48 24.41 -10.22
CA GLY A 192 -1.04 23.28 -11.05
C GLY A 192 -1.88 23.10 -12.34
N ALA A 193 -1.34 22.38 -13.32
CA ALA A 193 -1.98 22.07 -14.60
C ALA A 193 -3.00 20.91 -14.53
N TYR A 194 -3.18 20.30 -13.36
CA TYR A 194 -4.09 19.18 -13.16
C TYR A 194 -5.58 19.61 -13.25
N THR A 195 -6.42 18.74 -13.80
CA THR A 195 -7.85 19.03 -14.01
C THR A 195 -8.63 19.06 -12.69
N ASN A 196 -8.33 18.14 -11.78
CA ASN A 196 -9.02 17.99 -10.50
C ASN A 196 -8.08 18.34 -9.33
N LYS A 197 -8.42 19.36 -8.57
CA LYS A 197 -7.65 19.76 -7.37
C LYS A 197 -7.87 18.81 -6.20
N GLU A 198 -9.07 18.27 -6.08
CA GLU A 198 -9.42 17.24 -5.10
C GLU A 198 -9.76 15.94 -5.83
N ARG A 199 -9.14 14.86 -5.42
CA ARG A 199 -9.27 13.57 -6.10
C ARG A 199 -8.86 12.41 -5.19
N PRO A 200 -9.24 11.16 -5.53
CA PRO A 200 -8.64 9.98 -4.90
C PRO A 200 -7.12 9.95 -5.10
N LEU A 201 -6.41 9.34 -4.15
CA LEU A 201 -4.98 9.09 -4.26
C LEU A 201 -4.68 8.27 -5.52
N GLN A 202 -3.67 8.69 -6.28
CA GLN A 202 -3.21 7.95 -7.45
C GLN A 202 -2.71 6.56 -7.04
N GLY A 203 -3.06 5.54 -7.81
CA GLY A 203 -2.69 4.15 -7.54
C GLY A 203 -3.53 3.46 -6.47
N ALA A 204 -4.34 4.19 -5.68
CA ALA A 204 -5.21 3.62 -4.66
C ALA A 204 -6.47 3.00 -5.31
N SER A 205 -6.69 1.70 -5.07
CA SER A 205 -7.91 1.01 -5.50
C SER A 205 -8.95 1.05 -4.38
N PRO A 206 -10.18 1.52 -4.65
CA PRO A 206 -11.23 1.59 -3.63
C PRO A 206 -11.69 0.21 -3.13
N ILE A 207 -11.50 -0.84 -3.92
CA ILE A 207 -11.89 -2.21 -3.56
C ILE A 207 -10.74 -3.15 -3.86
N LEU A 208 -10.37 -3.94 -2.86
CA LEU A 208 -9.47 -5.08 -2.99
C LEU A 208 -10.16 -6.30 -2.38
N ALA A 209 -10.12 -7.44 -3.07
CA ALA A 209 -10.61 -8.70 -2.53
C ALA A 209 -9.66 -9.83 -2.89
N ASN A 210 -9.44 -10.72 -1.94
CA ASN A 210 -8.65 -11.92 -2.12
C ASN A 210 -9.44 -13.11 -1.58
N ALA A 211 -9.30 -14.26 -2.24
CA ALA A 211 -9.78 -15.53 -1.74
C ALA A 211 -8.75 -16.62 -2.02
N ASP A 212 -8.51 -17.48 -1.06
CA ASP A 212 -7.66 -18.66 -1.20
C ASP A 212 -8.40 -19.93 -0.77
N LEU A 213 -8.30 -20.96 -1.58
CA LEU A 213 -8.75 -22.30 -1.25
C LEU A 213 -7.54 -23.21 -1.22
N THR A 214 -7.23 -23.74 -0.04
CA THR A 214 -6.07 -24.59 0.17
C THR A 214 -6.50 -25.99 0.60
N TYR A 215 -6.00 -27.01 -0.11
CA TYR A 215 -6.21 -28.41 0.21
C TYR A 215 -4.86 -29.08 0.45
N SER A 216 -4.63 -29.60 1.68
CA SER A 216 -3.32 -30.07 2.14
C SER A 216 -3.40 -31.42 2.84
N PRO A 217 -3.84 -32.51 2.17
CA PRO A 217 -3.89 -33.83 2.75
C PRO A 217 -2.51 -34.44 2.96
N ARG A 218 -2.36 -35.20 4.05
CA ARG A 218 -1.17 -36.00 4.35
C ARG A 218 -1.42 -37.47 4.07
N PHE A 219 -0.43 -38.13 3.47
CA PHE A 219 -0.45 -39.54 3.14
C PHE A 219 0.70 -40.27 3.87
N GLY A 220 0.44 -40.75 5.07
CA GLY A 220 1.47 -41.27 5.95
C GLY A 220 2.27 -40.20 6.66
N GLU A 221 3.52 -40.47 7.03
CA GLU A 221 4.33 -39.57 7.84
C GLU A 221 5.08 -38.53 7.01
N GLU A 222 5.50 -38.87 5.79
CA GLU A 222 6.38 -38.01 4.99
C GLU A 222 5.73 -37.38 3.76
N ARG A 223 4.60 -37.92 3.28
CA ARG A 223 3.98 -37.47 2.04
C ARG A 223 2.90 -36.44 2.31
N GLN A 224 3.00 -35.30 1.63
CA GLN A 224 1.97 -34.25 1.71
C GLN A 224 1.71 -33.66 0.33
N LEU A 225 0.44 -33.55 0.00
CA LEU A 225 0.00 -32.79 -1.17
C LEU A 225 -0.46 -31.40 -0.68
N ASN A 226 -0.04 -30.35 -1.35
CA ASN A 226 -0.46 -28.98 -1.11
C ASN A 226 -1.02 -28.40 -2.41
N LEU A 227 -2.30 -28.16 -2.47
CA LEU A 227 -2.95 -27.49 -3.59
C LEU A 227 -3.48 -26.15 -3.10
N ALA A 228 -3.24 -25.09 -3.85
CA ALA A 228 -3.80 -23.78 -3.56
C ALA A 228 -4.32 -23.10 -4.84
N LEU A 229 -5.52 -22.57 -4.74
CA LEU A 229 -6.14 -21.72 -5.73
C LEU A 229 -6.31 -20.33 -5.10
N LEU A 230 -5.71 -19.31 -5.72
CA LEU A 230 -5.69 -17.94 -5.20
C LEU A 230 -6.34 -17.01 -6.21
N TYR A 231 -7.42 -16.36 -5.79
CA TYR A 231 -8.10 -15.32 -6.57
C TYR A 231 -7.83 -13.96 -5.96
N ASN A 232 -7.53 -12.98 -6.83
CA ASN A 232 -7.35 -11.59 -6.43
C ASN A 232 -8.20 -10.70 -7.34
N LEU A 233 -8.87 -9.73 -6.74
CA LEU A 233 -9.60 -8.65 -7.40
C LEU A 233 -9.00 -7.32 -6.96
N GLN A 234 -8.55 -6.52 -7.92
CA GLN A 234 -8.17 -5.13 -7.75
C GLN A 234 -9.16 -4.24 -8.49
N GLY A 235 -9.90 -3.42 -7.75
CA GLY A 235 -10.84 -2.46 -8.33
C GLY A 235 -10.16 -1.41 -9.21
N SER A 236 -10.95 -0.67 -9.96
CA SER A 236 -10.45 0.44 -10.79
C SER A 236 -9.71 1.48 -9.95
N ARG A 237 -8.61 2.02 -10.50
CA ARG A 237 -7.78 3.05 -9.83
C ARG A 237 -7.27 4.09 -10.82
N ILE A 238 -6.91 5.27 -10.32
CA ILE A 238 -6.25 6.28 -11.13
C ILE A 238 -4.83 5.77 -11.47
N HIS A 239 -4.57 5.57 -12.76
CA HIS A 239 -3.25 5.22 -13.27
C HIS A 239 -2.39 6.49 -13.48
N ALA A 240 -2.98 7.52 -14.08
CA ALA A 240 -2.35 8.82 -14.25
C ALA A 240 -3.40 9.93 -14.15
N VAL A 241 -2.97 11.06 -13.61
CA VAL A 241 -3.83 12.23 -13.39
C VAL A 241 -4.06 12.98 -14.70
N GLY A 242 -5.28 13.43 -14.93
CA GLY A 242 -5.63 14.24 -16.08
C GLY A 242 -5.15 15.68 -15.96
N VAL A 243 -4.81 16.26 -17.10
CA VAL A 243 -4.38 17.67 -17.24
C VAL A 243 -5.12 18.36 -18.36
N SER A 244 -5.16 19.70 -18.33
CA SER A 244 -5.73 20.52 -19.42
C SER A 244 -7.15 20.13 -19.81
N LYS A 245 -8.02 19.88 -18.83
CA LYS A 245 -9.41 19.48 -18.98
C LYS A 245 -9.64 18.03 -19.45
N LEU A 246 -8.60 17.24 -19.63
CA LEU A 246 -8.73 15.80 -19.84
C LEU A 246 -9.01 15.12 -18.50
N GLY A 247 -9.87 14.10 -18.52
CA GLY A 247 -10.16 13.25 -17.36
C GLY A 247 -8.97 12.40 -16.93
N ASP A 248 -9.01 11.88 -15.71
CA ASP A 248 -7.97 10.97 -15.21
C ASP A 248 -7.93 9.68 -16.04
N ILE A 249 -6.73 9.18 -16.26
CA ILE A 249 -6.51 7.88 -16.87
C ILE A 249 -6.73 6.81 -15.81
N LYS A 250 -7.72 5.93 -16.00
CA LYS A 250 -8.11 4.90 -15.04
C LYS A 250 -7.73 3.51 -15.52
N GLN A 251 -6.97 2.79 -14.72
CA GLN A 251 -6.83 1.34 -14.88
C GLN A 251 -8.16 0.70 -14.47
N GLN A 252 -8.69 -0.16 -15.34
CA GLN A 252 -9.93 -0.89 -15.07
C GLN A 252 -9.70 -2.00 -14.04
N THR A 253 -10.79 -2.52 -13.48
CA THR A 253 -10.75 -3.64 -12.53
C THR A 253 -9.98 -4.82 -13.13
N LEU A 254 -9.05 -5.36 -12.36
CA LEU A 254 -8.22 -6.51 -12.72
C LEU A 254 -8.56 -7.70 -11.82
N HIS A 255 -8.71 -8.86 -12.46
CA HIS A 255 -8.93 -10.14 -11.80
C HIS A 255 -7.76 -11.06 -12.14
N THR A 256 -7.14 -11.68 -11.15
CA THR A 256 -6.12 -12.69 -11.35
C THR A 256 -6.49 -13.97 -10.62
N LEU A 257 -6.12 -15.10 -11.19
CA LEU A 257 -6.30 -16.42 -10.61
C LEU A 257 -5.00 -17.19 -10.74
N ASN A 258 -4.46 -17.63 -9.62
CA ASN A 258 -3.21 -18.37 -9.55
C ASN A 258 -3.48 -19.76 -8.99
N PHE A 259 -2.75 -20.74 -9.49
CA PHE A 259 -2.77 -22.10 -8.97
C PHE A 259 -1.37 -22.53 -8.58
N SER A 260 -1.26 -23.21 -7.45
CA SER A 260 -0.02 -23.87 -7.06
C SER A 260 -0.31 -25.27 -6.59
N ALA A 261 0.59 -26.20 -6.94
CA ALA A 261 0.61 -27.57 -6.48
C ALA A 261 2.00 -27.91 -5.97
N GLY A 262 2.08 -28.46 -4.77
CA GLY A 262 3.29 -28.98 -4.16
C GLY A 262 3.04 -30.42 -3.74
N TYR A 263 3.99 -31.30 -3.95
CA TYR A 263 3.95 -32.66 -3.45
C TYR A 263 5.28 -33.04 -2.80
N ASP A 264 5.25 -33.22 -1.51
CA ASP A 264 6.38 -33.73 -0.74
C ASP A 264 6.34 -35.26 -0.81
N ILE A 265 7.33 -35.84 -1.47
CA ILE A 265 7.46 -37.30 -1.70
C ILE A 265 8.07 -37.94 -0.45
N ASN A 266 9.08 -37.30 0.11
CA ASN A 266 9.77 -37.66 1.34
C ASN A 266 10.58 -36.46 1.87
N SER A 267 11.35 -36.65 2.94
CA SER A 267 12.18 -35.60 3.55
C SER A 267 13.28 -35.02 2.63
N HIS A 268 13.56 -35.63 1.48
CA HIS A 268 14.63 -35.20 0.55
C HIS A 268 14.11 -34.66 -0.77
N PHE A 269 12.90 -35.05 -1.22
CA PHE A 269 12.36 -34.72 -2.53
C PHE A 269 10.97 -34.07 -2.43
N SER A 270 10.84 -32.94 -3.06
CA SER A 270 9.56 -32.25 -3.29
C SER A 270 9.44 -31.79 -4.74
N LEU A 271 8.21 -31.78 -5.25
CA LEU A 271 7.84 -31.25 -6.56
C LEU A 271 6.97 -30.02 -6.35
N LYS A 272 7.21 -28.96 -7.13
CA LYS A 272 6.37 -27.75 -7.12
C LYS A 272 6.00 -27.35 -8.54
N LEU A 273 4.71 -27.06 -8.75
CA LEU A 273 4.15 -26.45 -9.93
C LEU A 273 3.47 -25.16 -9.54
N GLN A 274 3.73 -24.09 -10.29
CA GLN A 274 3.05 -22.81 -10.11
C GLN A 274 2.59 -22.30 -11.47
N VAL A 275 1.32 -21.94 -11.56
CA VAL A 275 0.71 -21.33 -12.74
C VAL A 275 0.10 -20.00 -12.29
N ASN A 276 0.62 -18.92 -12.84
CA ASN A 276 0.17 -17.56 -12.52
C ASN A 276 -0.76 -17.07 -13.62
N ASP A 277 -1.72 -16.26 -13.19
CA ASP A 277 -2.67 -15.55 -14.07
C ASP A 277 -3.40 -16.46 -15.06
N LEU A 278 -4.06 -17.50 -14.52
CA LEU A 278 -4.89 -18.43 -15.32
C LEU A 278 -6.01 -17.73 -16.12
N LEU A 279 -6.44 -16.54 -15.69
CA LEU A 279 -7.47 -15.77 -16.38
C LEU A 279 -6.90 -14.99 -17.58
N ASN A 280 -5.58 -14.78 -17.61
CA ASN A 280 -4.85 -14.05 -18.66
C ASN A 280 -5.56 -12.75 -19.08
N ARG A 281 -5.96 -11.94 -18.08
CA ARG A 281 -6.69 -10.70 -18.33
C ARG A 281 -5.74 -9.58 -18.70
N ALA A 282 -6.03 -8.91 -19.82
CA ALA A 282 -5.31 -7.71 -20.20
C ALA A 282 -5.50 -6.60 -19.17
N VAL A 283 -4.43 -5.87 -18.85
CA VAL A 283 -4.51 -4.62 -18.10
C VAL A 283 -5.06 -3.54 -19.04
N ILE A 284 -6.29 -3.10 -18.79
CA ILE A 284 -6.98 -2.12 -19.62
C ILE A 284 -6.89 -0.76 -18.92
N VAL A 285 -6.43 0.23 -19.65
CA VAL A 285 -6.34 1.62 -19.20
C VAL A 285 -7.23 2.47 -20.10
N LYS A 286 -8.09 3.31 -19.51
CA LYS A 286 -9.04 4.17 -20.24
C LYS A 286 -8.93 5.61 -19.75
N GLN A 287 -9.09 6.55 -20.67
CA GLN A 287 -9.26 7.96 -20.40
C GLN A 287 -10.59 8.45 -20.93
N GLU A 288 -11.34 9.18 -20.13
CA GLU A 288 -12.56 9.87 -20.57
C GLU A 288 -12.14 11.20 -21.20
N VAL A 289 -12.56 11.43 -22.43
CA VAL A 289 -12.39 12.68 -23.17
C VAL A 289 -13.78 13.31 -23.27
N HIS A 290 -13.96 14.48 -22.67
CA HIS A 290 -15.21 15.24 -22.68
C HIS A 290 -15.20 16.28 -23.79
#